data_41190ba886ce2c0e86195df4d1b17c2e
#
_entry.id   41190ba886ce2c0e86195df4d1b17c2e
#
_cell.length_a   1.000
_cell.length_b   1.000
_cell.length_c   1.000
_cell.angle_alpha   90.00
_cell.angle_beta   90.00
_cell.angle_gamma   90.00
#
_symmetry.space_group_name_H-M   'P 1'
#
loop_
_entity.id
_entity.type
_entity.pdbx_description
1 polymer ?
#
loop_
_entity_poly.entity_id
_entity_poly.type
_entity_poly.pdbx_seq_one_letter_code
_entity_poly.pdbx_strand_id
1 'polypeptide(L)'
;NKEILTRKFTTPLTTAANKLYNVTEFKAEDLSSGMDTNLRAYLLSEYDANGDGLLSQAEAESVTEIYSTGFGGKVKSLMYIERFPNLEVLVVNSNCDELNGITLSNNKKLTRVSLSPANGLWSSLNVSGLENLTTFELKFSNDQANLSKINLSNCPALKKVVVEGAKSLETLDLTGSASTVEMFWLQSCPKMTTVDIQEMPIN
;
A
#
# COMPACT_ATOMS: atom_id res chain seq x y z
N ASN A 1 30.35 -6.98 9.26
CA ASN A 1 29.95 -5.93 10.21
C ASN A 1 28.75 -6.45 10.99
N LYS A 2 28.92 -6.67 12.30
CA LYS A 2 27.78 -6.99 13.18
C LYS A 2 27.08 -5.68 13.52
N GLU A 3 25.87 -5.49 13.05
CA GLU A 3 25.02 -4.41 13.54
C GLU A 3 24.75 -4.60 15.03
N ILE A 4 25.08 -3.61 15.82
CA ILE A 4 24.75 -3.58 17.25
C ILE A 4 23.36 -2.98 17.35
N LEU A 5 22.35 -3.83 17.52
CA LEU A 5 20.99 -3.41 17.80
C LEU A 5 20.96 -2.78 19.21
N THR A 6 20.86 -1.45 19.30
CA THR A 6 20.63 -0.75 20.56
C THR A 6 19.15 -0.53 20.80
N ARG A 7 18.57 -1.33 21.69
CA ARG A 7 17.21 -1.07 22.19
C ARG A 7 17.30 -0.24 23.47
N LYS A 8 16.67 0.93 23.51
CA LYS A 8 16.47 1.68 24.75
C LYS A 8 15.45 0.95 25.62
N PHE A 9 15.87 0.46 26.77
CA PHE A 9 14.95 -0.01 27.81
C PHE A 9 14.33 1.19 28.53
N THR A 10 13.02 1.22 28.66
CA THR A 10 12.30 2.28 29.36
C THR A 10 12.37 2.14 30.89
N THR A 11 12.85 1.02 31.40
CA THR A 11 13.14 0.76 32.82
C THR A 11 14.61 0.40 32.98
N PRO A 12 15.32 0.97 33.98
CA PRO A 12 16.69 0.58 34.25
C PRO A 12 16.76 -0.90 34.64
N LEU A 13 17.59 -1.67 33.95
CA LEU A 13 17.98 -3.01 34.41
C LEU A 13 18.81 -2.86 35.68
N THR A 14 18.22 -3.10 36.85
CA THR A 14 19.00 -3.28 38.07
C THR A 14 19.67 -4.65 38.03
N THR A 15 20.94 -4.68 37.67
CA THR A 15 21.76 -5.88 37.68
C THR A 15 22.18 -6.15 39.15
N ALA A 16 21.75 -7.27 39.76
CA ALA A 16 22.42 -7.78 40.94
C ALA A 16 23.86 -8.20 40.50
N ALA A 17 24.85 -7.75 41.28
CA ALA A 17 26.25 -8.07 41.00
C ALA A 17 26.40 -9.57 40.78
N ASN A 18 27.08 -9.98 39.68
CA ASN A 18 27.38 -11.35 39.30
C ASN A 18 26.27 -12.24 38.72
N LYS A 19 25.18 -11.70 38.20
CA LYS A 19 24.28 -12.45 37.32
C LYS A 19 24.55 -12.16 35.85
N LEU A 20 25.05 -13.17 35.15
CA LEU A 20 25.03 -13.21 33.67
C LEU A 20 23.58 -13.41 33.22
N TYR A 21 22.98 -12.38 32.66
CA TYR A 21 21.71 -12.51 31.96
C TYR A 21 22.03 -12.97 30.53
N ASN A 22 21.75 -14.23 30.21
CA ASN A 22 21.66 -14.65 28.83
C ASN A 22 20.49 -13.93 28.19
N VAL A 23 20.76 -12.94 27.36
CA VAL A 23 19.77 -12.39 26.43
C VAL A 23 19.63 -13.41 25.31
N THR A 24 18.86 -14.48 25.60
CA THR A 24 18.51 -15.46 24.58
C THR A 24 17.47 -14.82 23.68
N GLU A 25 17.86 -14.60 22.45
CA GLU A 25 17.05 -14.25 21.29
C GLU A 25 16.34 -12.89 21.32
N PHE A 26 17.06 -11.84 20.90
CA PHE A 26 16.39 -10.78 20.13
C PHE A 26 16.09 -11.37 18.76
N LYS A 27 14.88 -11.87 18.54
CA LYS A 27 14.39 -12.05 17.18
C LYS A 27 14.25 -10.65 16.60
N ALA A 28 15.03 -10.36 15.56
CA ALA A 28 14.78 -9.19 14.73
C ALA A 28 13.32 -9.28 14.23
N GLU A 29 12.57 -8.21 14.35
CA GLU A 29 11.20 -8.17 13.84
C GLU A 29 11.26 -8.19 12.31
N ASP A 30 10.71 -9.23 11.69
CA ASP A 30 10.58 -9.32 10.24
C ASP A 30 9.30 -8.65 9.78
N LEU A 31 9.38 -7.43 9.29
CA LEU A 31 8.24 -6.68 8.77
C LEU A 31 7.69 -7.24 7.46
N SER A 32 8.40 -8.13 6.78
CA SER A 32 7.89 -8.88 5.63
C SER A 32 7.13 -10.15 6.01
N SER A 33 7.10 -10.48 7.30
CA SER A 33 6.39 -11.67 7.79
C SER A 33 4.89 -11.61 7.51
N GLY A 34 4.35 -12.69 6.97
CA GLY A 34 2.94 -12.81 6.61
C GLY A 34 2.55 -12.18 5.27
N MET A 35 3.48 -11.51 4.59
CA MET A 35 3.23 -11.00 3.24
C MET A 35 3.15 -12.14 2.21
N ASP A 36 2.57 -11.83 1.05
CA ASP A 36 2.61 -12.71 -0.10
C ASP A 36 4.05 -13.13 -0.44
N THR A 37 4.25 -14.40 -0.77
CA THR A 37 5.60 -14.98 -0.96
C THR A 37 6.40 -14.26 -2.04
N ASN A 38 5.77 -13.90 -3.16
CA ASN A 38 6.44 -13.22 -4.26
C ASN A 38 6.70 -11.74 -3.95
N LEU A 39 5.77 -11.09 -3.23
CA LEU A 39 5.98 -9.73 -2.73
C LEU A 39 7.13 -9.71 -1.72
N ARG A 40 7.15 -10.66 -0.78
CA ARG A 40 8.24 -10.78 0.18
C ARG A 40 9.59 -11.01 -0.50
N ALA A 41 9.65 -11.93 -1.46
CA ALA A 41 10.88 -12.21 -2.21
C ALA A 41 11.40 -10.95 -2.92
N TYR A 42 10.52 -10.19 -3.55
CA TYR A 42 10.87 -8.91 -4.17
C TYR A 42 11.42 -7.91 -3.14
N LEU A 43 10.72 -7.72 -2.02
CA LEU A 43 11.15 -6.78 -0.99
C LEU A 43 12.51 -7.13 -0.41
N LEU A 44 12.76 -8.42 -0.16
CA LEU A 44 14.06 -8.87 0.31
C LEU A 44 15.15 -8.73 -0.75
N SER A 45 14.86 -8.94 -2.04
CA SER A 45 15.86 -8.76 -3.09
C SER A 45 16.30 -7.31 -3.27
N GLU A 46 15.40 -6.36 -3.02
CA GLU A 46 15.64 -4.94 -3.25
C GLU A 46 16.08 -4.18 -1.98
N TYR A 47 15.60 -4.60 -0.80
CA TYR A 47 15.69 -3.80 0.41
C TYR A 47 16.35 -4.49 1.62
N ASP A 48 16.62 -5.80 1.57
CA ASP A 48 17.39 -6.50 2.60
C ASP A 48 18.89 -6.15 2.46
N ALA A 49 19.27 -5.03 3.05
CA ALA A 49 20.62 -4.47 2.88
C ALA A 49 21.70 -5.26 3.62
N ASN A 50 21.33 -5.96 4.68
CA ASN A 50 22.25 -6.74 5.50
C ASN A 50 22.32 -8.22 5.10
N GLY A 51 21.39 -8.70 4.25
CA GLY A 51 21.35 -10.04 3.70
C GLY A 51 20.96 -11.10 4.73
N ASP A 52 20.20 -10.73 5.78
CA ASP A 52 19.80 -11.67 6.84
C ASP A 52 18.49 -12.42 6.54
N GLY A 53 17.83 -12.07 5.41
CA GLY A 53 16.58 -12.67 4.96
C GLY A 53 15.34 -12.17 5.71
N LEU A 54 15.47 -11.08 6.47
CA LEU A 54 14.41 -10.41 7.20
C LEU A 54 14.28 -8.97 6.67
N LEU A 55 13.14 -8.35 6.89
CA LEU A 55 12.96 -6.91 6.62
C LEU A 55 12.86 -6.18 7.96
N SER A 56 13.95 -5.55 8.37
CA SER A 56 14.02 -4.75 9.58
C SER A 56 13.22 -3.45 9.46
N GLN A 57 13.00 -2.73 10.55
CA GLN A 57 12.35 -1.42 10.56
C GLN A 57 13.09 -0.42 9.65
N ALA A 58 14.43 -0.38 9.71
CA ALA A 58 15.22 0.55 8.90
C ALA A 58 15.12 0.25 7.39
N GLU A 59 15.08 -1.04 7.03
CA GLU A 59 14.91 -1.49 5.65
C GLU A 59 13.48 -1.22 5.16
N ALA A 60 12.46 -1.46 5.98
CA ALA A 60 11.08 -1.10 5.66
C ALA A 60 10.89 0.43 5.48
N GLU A 61 11.60 1.24 6.26
CA GLU A 61 11.64 2.70 6.09
C GLU A 61 12.37 3.14 4.82
N SER A 62 13.21 2.31 4.24
CA SER A 62 13.87 2.57 2.96
C SER A 62 13.01 2.29 1.74
N VAL A 63 11.89 1.57 1.91
CA VAL A 63 10.96 1.25 0.82
C VAL A 63 10.18 2.50 0.40
N THR A 64 10.58 3.10 -0.71
CA THR A 64 9.92 4.28 -1.29
C THR A 64 9.07 3.94 -2.51
N GLU A 65 9.38 2.85 -3.20
CA GLU A 65 8.71 2.46 -4.44
C GLU A 65 8.49 0.94 -4.51
N ILE A 66 7.33 0.53 -4.99
CA ILE A 66 7.01 -0.87 -5.27
C ILE A 66 6.47 -0.97 -6.69
N TYR A 67 7.17 -1.71 -7.55
CA TYR A 67 6.77 -1.99 -8.92
C TYR A 67 6.62 -3.50 -9.15
N SER A 68 5.48 -3.91 -9.64
CA SER A 68 5.20 -5.33 -9.93
C SER A 68 6.08 -5.94 -11.03
N THR A 69 6.76 -5.11 -11.82
CA THR A 69 7.73 -5.58 -12.82
C THR A 69 8.92 -6.32 -12.19
N GLY A 70 9.23 -6.02 -10.92
CA GLY A 70 10.27 -6.73 -10.15
C GLY A 70 9.77 -8.01 -9.48
N PHE A 71 8.47 -8.31 -9.50
CA PHE A 71 7.95 -9.53 -8.88
C PHE A 71 8.37 -10.77 -9.68
N GLY A 72 9.01 -11.72 -9.02
CA GLY A 72 9.43 -12.98 -9.63
C GLY A 72 8.29 -13.95 -9.97
N GLY A 73 7.06 -13.61 -9.58
CA GLY A 73 5.85 -14.39 -9.81
C GLY A 73 4.59 -13.59 -9.47
N LYS A 74 3.43 -14.26 -9.52
CA LYS A 74 2.14 -13.63 -9.29
C LYS A 74 1.94 -13.31 -7.80
N VAL A 75 1.63 -12.05 -7.49
CA VAL A 75 1.24 -11.58 -6.16
C VAL A 75 -0.27 -11.63 -6.04
N LYS A 76 -0.78 -12.26 -4.98
CA LYS A 76 -2.20 -12.39 -4.70
C LYS A 76 -2.68 -11.47 -3.58
N SER A 77 -1.77 -10.90 -2.81
CA SER A 77 -2.11 -10.04 -1.69
C SER A 77 -1.10 -8.91 -1.53
N LEU A 78 -1.63 -7.71 -1.27
CA LEU A 78 -0.86 -6.54 -0.83
C LEU A 78 -1.10 -6.24 0.66
N MET A 79 -1.48 -7.24 1.45
CA MET A 79 -1.57 -7.09 2.90
C MET A 79 -0.23 -6.66 3.47
N TYR A 80 -0.30 -5.79 4.48
CA TYR A 80 0.86 -5.25 5.20
C TYR A 80 1.69 -4.21 4.43
N ILE A 81 1.22 -3.71 3.28
CA ILE A 81 1.83 -2.56 2.58
C ILE A 81 1.89 -1.33 3.50
N GLU A 82 0.95 -1.19 4.43
CA GLU A 82 0.91 -0.13 5.43
C GLU A 82 2.13 -0.10 6.37
N ARG A 83 2.97 -1.15 6.37
CA ARG A 83 4.23 -1.20 7.14
C ARG A 83 5.36 -0.37 6.52
N PHE A 84 5.17 0.17 5.31
CA PHE A 84 6.16 0.99 4.61
C PHE A 84 5.81 2.48 4.72
N PRO A 85 6.26 3.19 5.77
CA PRO A 85 5.82 4.56 6.06
C PRO A 85 6.32 5.58 5.05
N ASN A 86 7.37 5.25 4.30
CA ASN A 86 7.97 6.13 3.31
C ASN A 86 7.59 5.78 1.86
N LEU A 87 6.63 4.87 1.67
CA LEU A 87 6.17 4.48 0.34
C LEU A 87 5.52 5.66 -0.39
N GLU A 88 6.10 6.04 -1.52
CA GLU A 88 5.67 7.15 -2.38
C GLU A 88 4.98 6.65 -3.65
N VAL A 89 5.42 5.50 -4.18
CA VAL A 89 4.91 4.96 -5.44
C VAL A 89 4.53 3.48 -5.29
N LEU A 90 3.29 3.17 -5.60
CA LEU A 90 2.79 1.79 -5.68
C LEU A 90 2.21 1.53 -7.07
N VAL A 91 2.91 0.70 -7.86
CA VAL A 91 2.49 0.34 -9.23
C VAL A 91 2.44 -1.19 -9.35
N VAL A 92 1.24 -1.74 -9.41
CA VAL A 92 0.99 -3.18 -9.53
C VAL A 92 0.11 -3.44 -10.75
N ASN A 93 0.74 -3.39 -11.94
CA ASN A 93 0.09 -3.48 -13.25
C ASN A 93 0.36 -4.81 -13.98
N SER A 94 1.16 -5.69 -13.38
CA SER A 94 1.49 -7.02 -13.92
C SER A 94 1.75 -7.98 -12.76
N ASN A 95 1.84 -9.28 -13.07
CA ASN A 95 2.07 -10.32 -12.08
C ASN A 95 1.08 -10.28 -10.88
N CYS A 96 -0.18 -9.90 -11.18
CA CYS A 96 -1.21 -9.71 -10.18
C CYS A 96 -2.56 -10.15 -10.78
N ASP A 97 -2.90 -11.42 -10.64
CA ASP A 97 -4.18 -11.92 -11.16
C ASP A 97 -5.33 -11.62 -10.21
N GLU A 98 -5.10 -11.78 -8.92
CA GLU A 98 -6.07 -11.58 -7.87
C GLU A 98 -5.43 -10.71 -6.79
N LEU A 99 -6.03 -9.57 -6.45
CA LEU A 99 -5.58 -8.80 -5.30
C LEU A 99 -6.55 -8.99 -4.14
N ASN A 100 -6.01 -9.41 -3.01
CA ASN A 100 -6.69 -9.47 -1.73
C ASN A 100 -6.02 -8.48 -0.76
N GLY A 101 -6.80 -7.87 0.10
CA GLY A 101 -6.33 -7.12 1.26
C GLY A 101 -5.34 -6.01 0.91
N ILE A 102 -5.84 -4.85 0.56
CA ILE A 102 -5.01 -3.65 0.42
C ILE A 102 -5.52 -2.59 1.39
N THR A 103 -4.62 -2.07 2.21
CA THR A 103 -4.84 -0.93 3.10
C THR A 103 -3.73 0.07 2.87
N LEU A 104 -4.07 1.29 2.46
CA LEU A 104 -3.12 2.34 2.10
C LEU A 104 -3.20 3.56 3.03
N SER A 105 -4.12 3.57 3.98
CA SER A 105 -4.39 4.75 4.84
C SER A 105 -3.20 5.23 5.65
N ASN A 106 -2.23 4.36 5.92
CA ASN A 106 -1.02 4.69 6.66
C ASN A 106 0.16 5.12 5.78
N ASN A 107 0.09 4.90 4.47
CA ASN A 107 1.15 5.28 3.53
C ASN A 107 1.01 6.76 3.14
N LYS A 108 1.19 7.67 4.10
CA LYS A 108 0.91 9.11 3.96
C LYS A 108 1.80 9.84 2.94
N LYS A 109 2.90 9.23 2.53
CA LYS A 109 3.79 9.78 1.50
C LYS A 109 3.41 9.36 0.08
N LEU A 110 2.40 8.50 -0.10
CA LEU A 110 1.98 8.07 -1.44
C LEU A 110 1.59 9.27 -2.31
N THR A 111 2.27 9.35 -3.45
CA THR A 111 2.00 10.31 -4.52
C THR A 111 1.31 9.64 -5.71
N ARG A 112 1.56 8.35 -5.90
CA ARG A 112 0.98 7.57 -7.00
C ARG A 112 0.56 6.18 -6.57
N VAL A 113 -0.67 5.82 -6.92
CA VAL A 113 -1.21 4.46 -6.82
C VAL A 113 -1.73 4.05 -8.19
N SER A 114 -1.19 2.97 -8.75
CA SER A 114 -1.65 2.40 -10.03
C SER A 114 -1.78 0.89 -9.90
N LEU A 115 -3.00 0.39 -9.97
CA LEU A 115 -3.34 -1.01 -9.76
C LEU A 115 -4.06 -1.54 -11.01
N SER A 116 -3.58 -2.65 -11.56
CA SER A 116 -4.23 -3.32 -12.70
C SER A 116 -4.37 -4.83 -12.45
N PRO A 117 -5.14 -5.23 -11.42
CA PRO A 117 -5.39 -6.64 -11.18
C PRO A 117 -6.31 -7.22 -12.26
N ALA A 118 -6.12 -8.49 -12.58
CA ALA A 118 -7.08 -9.20 -13.42
C ALA A 118 -8.43 -9.32 -12.70
N ASN A 119 -8.41 -9.69 -11.42
CA ASN A 119 -9.58 -9.81 -10.54
C ASN A 119 -9.35 -9.03 -9.24
N GLY A 120 -10.40 -8.42 -8.71
CA GLY A 120 -10.39 -7.82 -7.38
C GLY A 120 -11.41 -8.52 -6.48
N LEU A 121 -10.97 -9.13 -5.41
CA LEU A 121 -11.84 -9.81 -4.44
C LEU A 121 -12.34 -8.87 -3.33
N TRP A 122 -12.07 -7.58 -3.44
CA TRP A 122 -12.52 -6.56 -2.48
C TRP A 122 -13.90 -6.02 -2.85
N SER A 123 -14.72 -5.80 -1.86
CA SER A 123 -15.99 -5.09 -2.05
C SER A 123 -15.82 -3.57 -1.97
N SER A 124 -14.78 -3.09 -1.31
CA SER A 124 -14.47 -1.66 -1.17
C SER A 124 -12.97 -1.41 -1.13
N LEU A 125 -12.54 -0.27 -1.65
CA LEU A 125 -11.17 0.21 -1.61
C LEU A 125 -11.15 1.58 -0.93
N ASN A 126 -10.39 1.67 0.17
CA ASN A 126 -10.21 2.92 0.89
C ASN A 126 -8.79 3.47 0.67
N VAL A 127 -8.72 4.64 0.03
CA VAL A 127 -7.51 5.39 -0.29
C VAL A 127 -7.61 6.83 0.27
N SER A 128 -8.50 7.04 1.23
CA SER A 128 -8.79 8.37 1.77
C SER A 128 -7.68 8.95 2.64
N GLY A 129 -7.62 10.28 2.71
CA GLY A 129 -6.70 11.00 3.59
C GLY A 129 -5.23 10.86 3.22
N LEU A 130 -4.93 10.59 1.96
CA LEU A 130 -3.57 10.59 1.41
C LEU A 130 -3.25 11.98 0.87
N GLU A 131 -2.68 12.82 1.72
CA GLU A 131 -2.50 14.26 1.46
C GLU A 131 -1.59 14.56 0.26
N ASN A 132 -0.67 13.63 -0.07
CA ASN A 132 0.28 13.79 -1.17
C ASN A 132 -0.14 13.07 -2.45
N LEU A 133 -1.26 12.32 -2.44
CA LEU A 133 -1.67 11.52 -3.58
C LEU A 133 -2.08 12.41 -4.75
N THR A 134 -1.32 12.35 -5.84
CA THR A 134 -1.60 13.09 -7.08
C THR A 134 -2.26 12.24 -8.15
N THR A 135 -1.99 10.94 -8.14
CA THR A 135 -2.45 10.02 -9.19
C THR A 135 -3.01 8.75 -8.61
N PHE A 136 -4.26 8.47 -8.96
CA PHE A 136 -4.93 7.20 -8.68
C PHE A 136 -5.40 6.57 -9.98
N GLU A 137 -4.94 5.34 -10.25
CA GLU A 137 -5.34 4.55 -11.41
C GLU A 137 -5.73 3.14 -10.96
N LEU A 138 -6.91 2.70 -11.35
CA LEU A 138 -7.40 1.35 -11.11
C LEU A 138 -8.03 0.80 -12.39
N LYS A 139 -7.47 -0.28 -12.91
CA LYS A 139 -7.91 -0.90 -14.16
C LYS A 139 -8.09 -2.39 -13.97
N PHE A 140 -9.25 -2.89 -14.30
CA PHE A 140 -9.53 -4.33 -14.32
C PHE A 140 -9.53 -4.85 -15.75
N SER A 141 -8.85 -5.97 -15.98
CA SER A 141 -8.82 -6.63 -17.29
C SER A 141 -9.92 -7.67 -17.49
N ASN A 142 -10.59 -8.10 -16.41
CA ASN A 142 -11.69 -9.07 -16.46
C ASN A 142 -12.95 -8.58 -15.74
N ASP A 143 -14.06 -9.31 -16.01
CA ASP A 143 -15.41 -9.01 -15.56
C ASP A 143 -15.71 -9.35 -14.09
N GLN A 144 -14.74 -9.91 -13.37
CA GLN A 144 -14.90 -10.49 -12.04
C GLN A 144 -14.64 -9.51 -10.88
N ALA A 145 -14.60 -8.21 -11.15
CA ALA A 145 -14.40 -7.22 -10.10
C ALA A 145 -15.67 -7.08 -9.23
N ASN A 146 -15.56 -7.41 -7.94
CA ASN A 146 -16.63 -7.24 -6.96
C ASN A 146 -16.63 -5.88 -6.28
N LEU A 147 -15.74 -4.99 -6.68
CA LEU A 147 -15.56 -3.68 -6.10
C LEU A 147 -16.78 -2.79 -6.33
N SER A 148 -17.51 -2.47 -5.27
CA SER A 148 -18.71 -1.62 -5.32
C SER A 148 -18.44 -0.19 -4.85
N LYS A 149 -17.37 0.03 -4.07
CA LYS A 149 -17.05 1.36 -3.51
C LYS A 149 -15.56 1.67 -3.60
N ILE A 150 -15.25 2.91 -4.01
CA ILE A 150 -13.92 3.50 -3.91
C ILE A 150 -14.06 4.79 -3.10
N ASN A 151 -13.23 4.92 -2.05
CA ASN A 151 -13.13 6.13 -1.26
C ASN A 151 -11.77 6.81 -1.51
N LEU A 152 -11.81 7.96 -2.14
CA LEU A 152 -10.69 8.87 -2.40
C LEU A 152 -10.91 10.23 -1.71
N SER A 153 -11.71 10.26 -0.64
CA SER A 153 -11.99 11.50 0.09
C SER A 153 -10.74 12.05 0.80
N ASN A 154 -10.71 13.37 0.96
CA ASN A 154 -9.62 14.06 1.65
C ASN A 154 -8.22 13.77 1.08
N CYS A 155 -8.10 13.78 -0.25
CA CYS A 155 -6.83 13.69 -0.98
C CYS A 155 -6.61 15.03 -1.72
N PRO A 156 -6.21 16.11 -1.03
CA PRO A 156 -6.24 17.47 -1.58
C PRO A 156 -5.22 17.73 -2.70
N ALA A 157 -4.24 16.86 -2.89
CA ALA A 157 -3.28 16.94 -3.99
C ALA A 157 -3.69 16.15 -5.24
N LEU A 158 -4.88 15.49 -5.22
CA LEU A 158 -5.30 14.55 -6.26
C LEU A 158 -5.60 15.28 -7.58
N LYS A 159 -4.85 14.94 -8.64
CA LYS A 159 -4.97 15.54 -9.97
C LYS A 159 -5.53 14.59 -11.01
N LYS A 160 -5.26 13.31 -10.86
CA LYS A 160 -5.65 12.30 -11.85
C LYS A 160 -6.37 11.14 -11.19
N VAL A 161 -7.57 10.84 -11.69
CA VAL A 161 -8.37 9.67 -11.31
C VAL A 161 -8.74 8.90 -12.56
N VAL A 162 -8.34 7.65 -12.64
CA VAL A 162 -8.69 6.72 -13.71
C VAL A 162 -9.27 5.46 -13.10
N VAL A 163 -10.50 5.11 -13.46
CA VAL A 163 -11.12 3.83 -13.08
C VAL A 163 -11.67 3.18 -14.34
N GLU A 164 -11.21 1.98 -14.64
CA GLU A 164 -11.56 1.26 -15.85
C GLU A 164 -11.93 -0.20 -15.55
N GLY A 165 -13.03 -0.67 -16.13
CA GLY A 165 -13.46 -2.06 -16.01
C GLY A 165 -14.04 -2.46 -14.66
N ALA A 166 -14.32 -1.50 -13.77
CA ALA A 166 -14.92 -1.76 -12.45
C ALA A 166 -16.44 -2.00 -12.59
N LYS A 167 -16.83 -3.16 -13.09
CA LYS A 167 -18.22 -3.46 -13.50
C LYS A 167 -19.23 -3.47 -12.36
N SER A 168 -18.79 -3.66 -11.13
CA SER A 168 -19.64 -3.65 -9.93
C SER A 168 -19.59 -2.33 -9.17
N LEU A 169 -18.80 -1.36 -9.62
CA LEU A 169 -18.62 -0.10 -8.93
C LEU A 169 -19.92 0.74 -8.97
N GLU A 170 -20.43 1.07 -7.79
CA GLU A 170 -21.64 1.85 -7.57
C GLU A 170 -21.32 3.26 -7.07
N THR A 171 -20.29 3.39 -6.24
CA THR A 171 -19.97 4.67 -5.57
C THR A 171 -18.47 4.98 -5.66
N LEU A 172 -18.17 6.23 -6.04
CA LEU A 172 -16.86 6.83 -5.96
C LEU A 172 -16.97 8.12 -5.13
N ASP A 173 -16.29 8.13 -3.98
CA ASP A 173 -16.27 9.27 -3.07
C ASP A 173 -14.99 10.10 -3.28
N LEU A 174 -15.15 11.35 -3.70
CA LEU A 174 -14.11 12.36 -3.90
C LEU A 174 -14.29 13.57 -2.98
N THR A 175 -15.09 13.43 -1.91
CA THR A 175 -15.35 14.52 -0.97
C THR A 175 -14.05 15.11 -0.45
N GLY A 176 -13.90 16.44 -0.54
CA GLY A 176 -12.66 17.12 -0.12
C GLY A 176 -11.42 16.86 -1.01
N SER A 177 -11.58 16.18 -2.16
CA SER A 177 -10.51 15.90 -3.11
C SER A 177 -10.77 16.50 -4.48
N ALA A 178 -12.01 16.74 -4.79
CA ALA A 178 -12.49 16.98 -6.14
C ALA A 178 -12.02 18.30 -6.74
N SER A 179 -11.74 19.33 -5.92
CA SER A 179 -11.34 20.67 -6.39
C SER A 179 -10.01 20.73 -7.14
N THR A 180 -9.19 19.70 -7.01
CA THR A 180 -7.85 19.64 -7.62
C THR A 180 -7.74 18.66 -8.78
N VAL A 181 -8.82 17.86 -9.03
CA VAL A 181 -8.80 16.84 -10.09
C VAL A 181 -8.84 17.49 -11.47
N GLU A 182 -7.78 17.35 -12.23
CA GLU A 182 -7.60 17.85 -13.60
C GLU A 182 -8.01 16.81 -14.64
N MET A 183 -7.86 15.53 -14.33
CA MET A 183 -8.22 14.41 -15.19
C MET A 183 -9.07 13.39 -14.45
N PHE A 184 -10.28 13.19 -14.93
CA PHE A 184 -11.22 12.22 -14.42
C PHE A 184 -11.71 11.31 -15.55
N TRP A 185 -11.38 10.01 -15.45
CA TRP A 185 -11.73 9.04 -16.46
C TRP A 185 -12.41 7.82 -15.83
N LEU A 186 -13.66 7.61 -16.20
CA LEU A 186 -14.42 6.40 -15.84
C LEU A 186 -14.78 5.66 -17.13
N GLN A 187 -14.38 4.42 -17.24
CA GLN A 187 -14.71 3.59 -18.40
C GLN A 187 -15.17 2.21 -17.95
N SER A 188 -16.20 1.68 -18.61
CA SER A 188 -16.72 0.34 -18.34
C SER A 188 -17.12 0.10 -16.88
N CYS A 189 -17.80 1.08 -16.27
CA CYS A 189 -18.35 1.04 -14.92
C CYS A 189 -19.90 1.13 -14.97
N PRO A 190 -20.60 0.12 -15.51
CA PRO A 190 -22.03 0.21 -15.84
C PRO A 190 -22.97 0.33 -14.63
N LYS A 191 -22.52 -0.05 -13.44
CA LYS A 191 -23.30 0.06 -12.19
C LYS A 191 -23.07 1.35 -11.42
N MET A 192 -22.23 2.25 -11.93
CA MET A 192 -21.95 3.51 -11.27
C MET A 192 -23.24 4.34 -11.16
N THR A 193 -23.61 4.65 -9.93
CA THR A 193 -24.80 5.46 -9.60
C THR A 193 -24.43 6.79 -8.98
N THR A 194 -23.31 6.84 -8.26
CA THR A 194 -22.93 8.01 -7.46
C THR A 194 -21.45 8.33 -7.60
N VAL A 195 -21.14 9.57 -7.97
CA VAL A 195 -19.84 10.19 -7.76
C VAL A 195 -20.07 11.32 -6.77
N ASP A 196 -19.55 11.17 -5.55
CA ASP A 196 -19.65 12.21 -4.53
C ASP A 196 -18.50 13.19 -4.72
N ILE A 197 -18.86 14.41 -5.06
CA ILE A 197 -17.94 15.50 -5.41
C ILE A 197 -18.21 16.75 -4.57
N GLN A 198 -18.75 16.58 -3.36
CA GLN A 198 -19.01 17.72 -2.48
C GLN A 198 -17.75 18.58 -2.34
N GLU A 199 -17.91 19.88 -2.51
CA GLU A 199 -16.86 20.91 -2.49
C GLU A 199 -16.05 21.06 -3.79
N MET A 200 -16.50 20.51 -4.93
CA MET A 200 -15.98 20.99 -6.21
C MET A 200 -16.46 22.41 -6.48
N PRO A 201 -15.56 23.41 -6.67
CA PRO A 201 -16.00 24.66 -7.29
C PRO A 201 -16.44 24.33 -8.71
N ILE A 202 -17.70 24.60 -9.01
CA ILE A 202 -18.22 24.54 -10.39
C ILE A 202 -17.62 25.75 -11.10
N ASN A 203 -16.62 25.52 -11.93
CA ASN A 203 -16.10 26.53 -12.85
C ASN A 203 -16.93 26.55 -14.14
#